data_b488a7798fd457b4d28b6f57b65471df
#
_entry.id   b488a7798fd457b4d28b6f57b65471df
#
_cell.length_a   1.000
_cell.length_b   1.000
_cell.length_c   1.000
_cell.angle_alpha   90.00
_cell.angle_beta   90.00
_cell.angle_gamma   90.00
#
_symmetry.space_group_name_H-M   'P 1'
#
loop_
_entity.id
_entity.type
_entity.pdbx_description
1 polymer ?
#
loop_
_entity_poly.entity_id
_entity_poly.type
_entity_poly.pdbx_seq_one_letter_code
_entity_poly.pdbx_strand_id
1 'polypeptide(L)'
;MNDLKGSYFEGVSAWEQRKFEEIAVRSSIICSDDTLPRVEYEDIVSGTGRLNKDIYAKQSSKSGIAFHQGDVLYGKLRPYLQNWLLPTFDGLAVGDFWVLQPQNADSSFLYRLIQSRQFDEVANQSTGTKMPRADWKLVSKTVFSIPSNISEQATIGTYFTALDSLITLHQRKCNHIEFLRTRRIAS
;
A
#
# COMPACT_ATOMS: atom_id res chain seq x y z
N MET A 1 -3.38 10.06 -54.66
CA MET A 1 -2.30 10.00 -53.69
C MET A 1 -2.93 10.22 -52.32
N ASN A 2 -3.31 9.12 -51.69
CA ASN A 2 -4.14 9.15 -50.49
C ASN A 2 -3.30 9.19 -49.25
N ASP A 3 -3.66 10.10 -48.37
CA ASP A 3 -3.16 10.26 -47.03
C ASP A 3 -3.39 9.01 -46.17
N LEU A 4 -2.34 8.27 -45.93
CA LEU A 4 -2.24 7.27 -44.87
C LEU A 4 -1.43 7.87 -43.69
N LYS A 5 -1.93 8.96 -43.13
CA LYS A 5 -1.48 9.51 -41.85
C LYS A 5 -2.69 9.59 -40.92
N GLY A 6 -2.89 8.59 -40.14
CA GLY A 6 -3.92 8.62 -39.12
C GLY A 6 -4.11 7.26 -38.51
N SER A 7 -3.89 7.15 -37.21
CA SER A 7 -4.35 6.03 -36.36
C SER A 7 -3.31 5.04 -35.88
N TYR A 8 -2.26 5.54 -35.25
CA TYR A 8 -1.43 4.66 -34.37
C TYR A 8 -1.17 5.21 -32.96
N PHE A 9 -1.95 6.21 -32.52
CA PHE A 9 -1.84 6.77 -31.16
C PHE A 9 -3.21 6.89 -30.44
N GLU A 10 -4.17 6.05 -30.75
CA GLU A 10 -5.36 5.88 -29.93
C GLU A 10 -5.04 4.86 -28.85
N GLY A 11 -4.72 5.33 -27.62
CA GLY A 11 -4.57 4.44 -26.47
C GLY A 11 -3.53 4.81 -25.43
N VAL A 12 -2.72 5.85 -25.65
CA VAL A 12 -1.83 6.32 -24.58
C VAL A 12 -2.61 7.27 -23.69
N SER A 13 -3.06 6.79 -22.54
CA SER A 13 -3.67 7.64 -21.52
C SER A 13 -2.69 8.72 -21.09
N ALA A 14 -3.14 9.97 -21.06
CA ALA A 14 -2.31 11.07 -20.63
C ALA A 14 -2.01 10.93 -19.12
N TRP A 15 -0.77 11.15 -18.74
CA TRP A 15 -0.40 11.27 -17.33
C TRP A 15 -0.63 12.73 -16.90
N GLU A 16 -1.17 12.92 -15.71
CA GLU A 16 -1.45 14.23 -15.16
C GLU A 16 -0.77 14.42 -13.81
N GLN A 17 -0.56 15.69 -13.47
CA GLN A 17 0.03 16.09 -12.18
C GLN A 17 -1.09 16.33 -11.18
N ARG A 18 -1.10 15.60 -10.08
CA ARG A 18 -2.11 15.74 -9.01
C ARG A 18 -1.43 15.83 -7.65
N LYS A 19 -1.93 16.70 -6.79
CA LYS A 19 -1.54 16.68 -5.38
C LYS A 19 -2.06 15.42 -4.72
N PHE A 20 -1.33 14.89 -3.75
CA PHE A 20 -1.73 13.67 -3.06
C PHE A 20 -3.13 13.79 -2.40
N GLU A 21 -3.48 14.97 -1.88
CA GLU A 21 -4.81 15.23 -1.31
C GLU A 21 -5.97 15.14 -2.31
N GLU A 22 -5.70 15.20 -3.60
CA GLU A 22 -6.67 15.00 -4.68
C GLU A 22 -6.80 13.53 -5.08
N ILE A 23 -5.82 12.70 -4.69
CA ILE A 23 -5.73 11.27 -5.00
C ILE A 23 -6.28 10.43 -3.85
N ALA A 24 -6.07 10.89 -2.61
CA ALA A 24 -6.50 10.19 -1.41
C ALA A 24 -6.92 11.12 -0.29
N VAL A 25 -8.00 10.76 0.40
CA VAL A 25 -8.47 11.43 1.62
C VAL A 25 -8.05 10.60 2.83
N ARG A 26 -7.58 11.27 3.88
CA ARG A 26 -7.25 10.61 5.14
C ARG A 26 -8.48 10.52 6.03
N SER A 27 -8.95 9.30 6.30
CA SER A 27 -9.99 9.06 7.32
C SER A 27 -9.44 9.31 8.73
N SER A 28 -10.34 9.80 9.60
CA SER A 28 -10.09 10.00 11.02
C SER A 28 -11.25 9.49 11.90
N ILE A 29 -12.11 8.64 11.35
CA ILE A 29 -13.27 8.09 12.04
C ILE A 29 -12.78 7.05 13.05
N ILE A 30 -12.83 7.41 14.34
CA ILE A 30 -12.47 6.51 15.44
C ILE A 30 -13.66 5.60 15.75
N CYS A 31 -13.38 4.32 15.86
CA CYS A 31 -14.35 3.28 16.20
C CYS A 31 -13.76 2.33 17.25
N SER A 32 -14.66 1.75 18.07
CA SER A 32 -14.30 0.77 19.10
C SER A 32 -15.17 -0.50 19.03
N ASP A 33 -15.74 -0.77 17.85
CA ASP A 33 -16.58 -1.96 17.62
C ASP A 33 -15.75 -3.24 17.81
N ASP A 34 -16.16 -4.07 18.77
CA ASP A 34 -15.42 -5.30 19.12
C ASP A 34 -15.62 -6.43 18.09
N THR A 35 -16.53 -6.29 17.16
CA THR A 35 -16.77 -7.26 16.08
C THR A 35 -15.77 -7.10 14.93
N LEU A 36 -15.13 -5.93 14.81
CA LEU A 36 -14.19 -5.64 13.73
C LEU A 36 -12.77 -6.10 14.09
N PRO A 37 -12.06 -6.73 13.15
CA PRO A 37 -10.65 -7.10 13.34
C PRO A 37 -9.78 -5.84 13.47
N ARG A 38 -8.72 -5.95 14.26
CA ARG A 38 -7.78 -4.87 14.53
C ARG A 38 -6.43 -5.13 13.90
N VAL A 39 -5.94 -4.15 13.16
CA VAL A 39 -4.60 -4.18 12.56
C VAL A 39 -3.69 -3.23 13.34
N GLU A 40 -2.64 -3.77 13.92
CA GLU A 40 -1.57 -3.03 14.61
C GLU A 40 -0.27 -3.11 13.80
N TYR A 41 0.72 -2.28 14.14
CA TYR A 41 2.02 -2.27 13.45
C TYR A 41 2.70 -3.63 13.42
N GLU A 42 2.64 -4.36 14.52
CA GLU A 42 3.25 -5.68 14.68
C GLU A 42 2.56 -6.78 13.87
N ASP A 43 1.36 -6.51 13.34
CA ASP A 43 0.61 -7.46 12.54
C ASP A 43 1.05 -7.44 11.06
N ILE A 44 1.81 -6.41 10.65
CA ILE A 44 2.27 -6.23 9.28
C ILE A 44 3.73 -6.65 9.15
N VAL A 45 4.03 -7.49 8.16
CA VAL A 45 5.40 -7.77 7.77
C VAL A 45 5.94 -6.58 6.98
N SER A 46 6.93 -5.90 7.53
CA SER A 46 7.55 -4.69 6.98
C SER A 46 7.93 -4.86 5.52
N GLY A 47 7.59 -3.90 4.67
CA GLY A 47 7.93 -3.87 3.25
C GLY A 47 7.20 -4.88 2.35
N THR A 48 6.29 -5.71 2.91
CA THR A 48 5.63 -6.76 2.13
C THR A 48 4.14 -6.55 1.93
N GLY A 49 3.50 -5.71 2.75
CA GLY A 49 2.06 -5.52 2.73
C GLY A 49 1.26 -6.76 3.13
N ARG A 50 1.83 -7.62 3.96
CA ARG A 50 1.21 -8.87 4.42
C ARG A 50 1.04 -8.86 5.92
N LEU A 51 -0.02 -9.52 6.36
CA LEU A 51 -0.20 -9.83 7.78
C LEU A 51 0.66 -11.06 8.14
N ASN A 52 1.24 -11.03 9.34
CA ASN A 52 2.09 -12.11 9.86
C ASN A 52 1.32 -13.13 10.70
N LYS A 53 0.06 -12.85 11.01
CA LYS A 53 -0.79 -13.68 11.86
C LYS A 53 -2.28 -13.53 11.48
N ASP A 54 -3.09 -14.43 12.01
CA ASP A 54 -4.54 -14.33 11.94
C ASP A 54 -5.02 -13.21 12.88
N ILE A 55 -5.50 -12.11 12.29
CA ILE A 55 -6.02 -10.95 13.01
C ILE A 55 -7.40 -11.20 13.63
N TYR A 56 -8.15 -12.18 13.14
CA TYR A 56 -9.47 -12.55 13.67
C TYR A 56 -9.37 -13.32 14.97
N ALA A 57 -8.26 -14.05 15.19
CA ALA A 57 -7.99 -14.73 16.45
C ALA A 57 -7.52 -13.78 17.56
N LYS A 58 -7.23 -12.52 17.23
CA LYS A 58 -6.71 -11.52 18.17
C LYS A 58 -7.85 -10.85 18.93
N GLN A 59 -7.92 -11.08 20.24
CA GLN A 59 -8.80 -10.31 21.11
C GLN A 59 -8.13 -8.98 21.48
N SER A 60 -8.74 -7.88 21.13
CA SER A 60 -8.27 -6.53 21.48
C SER A 60 -9.48 -5.60 21.61
N SER A 61 -9.54 -4.83 22.69
CA SER A 61 -10.58 -3.81 22.92
C SER A 61 -10.09 -2.39 22.57
N LYS A 62 -8.94 -2.26 21.92
CA LYS A 62 -8.38 -0.95 21.53
C LYS A 62 -9.25 -0.30 20.46
N SER A 63 -9.54 0.99 20.62
CA SER A 63 -10.13 1.79 19.55
C SER A 63 -9.11 2.04 18.44
N GLY A 64 -9.59 2.19 17.22
CA GLY A 64 -8.77 2.46 16.05
C GLY A 64 -9.49 3.33 15.04
N ILE A 65 -8.82 3.69 13.97
CA ILE A 65 -9.44 4.38 12.83
C ILE A 65 -10.12 3.30 11.99
N ALA A 66 -11.44 3.46 11.76
CA ALA A 66 -12.19 2.53 10.91
C ALA A 66 -11.69 2.61 9.47
N PHE A 67 -11.53 1.45 8.84
CA PHE A 67 -11.22 1.31 7.43
C PHE A 67 -12.14 0.28 6.77
N HIS A 68 -12.36 0.45 5.48
CA HIS A 68 -13.09 -0.47 4.63
C HIS A 68 -12.16 -1.20 3.67
N GLN A 69 -12.65 -2.31 3.15
CA GLN A 69 -11.97 -3.00 2.05
C GLN A 69 -11.65 -2.01 0.92
N GLY A 70 -10.40 -1.98 0.48
CA GLY A 70 -9.93 -1.08 -0.56
C GLY A 70 -9.36 0.26 -0.05
N ASP A 71 -9.53 0.60 1.23
CA ASP A 71 -8.75 1.65 1.85
C ASP A 71 -7.28 1.21 1.97
N VAL A 72 -6.35 2.17 1.94
CA VAL A 72 -4.93 1.87 2.06
C VAL A 72 -4.43 2.29 3.44
N LEU A 73 -3.89 1.33 4.20
CA LEU A 73 -3.26 1.64 5.48
C LEU A 73 -1.79 1.99 5.28
N TYR A 74 -1.36 3.12 5.84
CA TYR A 74 0.04 3.56 5.83
C TYR A 74 0.52 3.86 7.24
N GLY A 75 1.56 3.18 7.68
CA GLY A 75 2.21 3.40 8.97
C GLY A 75 3.03 4.68 8.96
N LYS A 76 2.49 5.75 9.57
CA LYS A 76 3.15 7.06 9.61
C LYS A 76 4.32 7.15 10.59
N LEU A 77 4.39 6.27 11.61
CA LEU A 77 5.49 6.22 12.56
C LEU A 77 6.65 5.43 11.96
N ARG A 78 7.85 6.02 11.96
CA ARG A 78 9.05 5.43 11.37
C ARG A 78 8.78 4.95 9.94
N PRO A 79 8.46 5.87 9.00
CA PRO A 79 8.01 5.52 7.66
C PRO A 79 9.01 4.61 6.92
N TYR A 80 10.29 4.68 7.24
CA TYR A 80 11.34 3.78 6.72
C TYR A 80 11.11 2.28 7.06
N LEU A 81 10.22 1.96 8.01
CA LEU A 81 9.80 0.57 8.28
C LEU A 81 8.83 0.04 7.23
N GLN A 82 8.28 0.90 6.38
CA GLN A 82 7.44 0.51 5.24
C GLN A 82 6.26 -0.38 5.66
N ASN A 83 5.57 0.01 6.73
CA ASN A 83 4.35 -0.66 7.18
C ASN A 83 3.15 -0.14 6.41
N TRP A 84 2.77 -0.84 5.39
CA TRP A 84 1.57 -0.57 4.59
C TRP A 84 0.76 -1.84 4.35
N LEU A 85 -0.55 -1.68 4.12
CA LEU A 85 -1.46 -2.77 3.83
C LEU A 85 -2.58 -2.28 2.92
N LEU A 86 -2.96 -3.11 1.94
CA LEU A 86 -4.21 -2.99 1.20
C LEU A 86 -5.14 -4.11 1.71
N PRO A 87 -6.02 -3.82 2.69
CA PRO A 87 -6.88 -4.85 3.28
C PRO A 87 -7.97 -5.28 2.30
N THR A 88 -8.32 -6.57 2.37
CA THR A 88 -9.44 -7.17 1.66
C THR A 88 -10.66 -7.39 2.58
N PHE A 89 -10.70 -6.68 3.70
CA PHE A 89 -11.71 -6.77 4.75
C PHE A 89 -11.89 -5.40 5.41
N ASP A 90 -12.98 -5.22 6.14
CA ASP A 90 -13.23 -4.04 6.98
C ASP A 90 -12.62 -4.25 8.37
N GLY A 91 -12.15 -3.18 9.02
CA GLY A 91 -11.52 -3.30 10.33
C GLY A 91 -11.12 -1.97 10.95
N LEU A 92 -10.29 -2.06 11.99
CA LEU A 92 -9.77 -0.92 12.75
C LEU A 92 -8.25 -0.87 12.65
N ALA A 93 -7.71 0.26 12.21
CA ALA A 93 -6.28 0.55 12.22
C ALA A 93 -5.90 1.16 13.58
N VAL A 94 -5.15 0.40 14.39
CA VAL A 94 -4.78 0.78 15.76
C VAL A 94 -3.36 1.31 15.79
N GLY A 95 -3.19 2.50 16.35
CA GLY A 95 -1.89 3.16 16.48
C GLY A 95 -1.62 4.22 15.41
N ASP A 96 -0.37 4.41 15.05
CA ASP A 96 0.09 5.52 14.21
C ASP A 96 -0.11 5.26 12.71
N PHE A 97 -1.32 4.89 12.28
CA PHE A 97 -1.68 4.73 10.87
C PHE A 97 -2.33 5.98 10.27
N TRP A 98 -2.17 6.13 8.97
CA TRP A 98 -3.11 6.82 8.10
C TRP A 98 -3.98 5.77 7.42
N VAL A 99 -5.28 5.99 7.43
CA VAL A 99 -6.25 5.28 6.61
C VAL A 99 -6.53 6.18 5.41
N LEU A 100 -6.07 5.77 4.24
CA LEU A 100 -6.13 6.53 3.01
C LEU A 100 -7.26 5.98 2.15
N GLN A 101 -8.30 6.78 1.96
CA GLN A 101 -9.44 6.46 1.11
C GLN A 101 -9.16 6.97 -0.29
N PRO A 102 -9.16 6.11 -1.33
CA PRO A 102 -8.96 6.54 -2.71
C PRO A 102 -10.00 7.59 -3.12
N GLN A 103 -9.54 8.68 -3.72
CA GLN A 103 -10.37 9.73 -4.29
C GLN A 103 -9.93 9.93 -5.75
N ASN A 104 -10.84 9.72 -6.69
CA ASN A 104 -10.52 9.78 -8.12
C ASN A 104 -9.29 8.93 -8.50
N ALA A 105 -9.07 7.84 -7.78
CA ALA A 105 -7.96 6.92 -8.00
C ALA A 105 -8.40 5.47 -7.73
N ASP A 106 -7.73 4.53 -8.37
CA ASP A 106 -7.89 3.10 -8.08
C ASP A 106 -7.15 2.71 -6.79
N SER A 107 -7.77 1.88 -5.95
CA SER A 107 -7.21 1.43 -4.65
C SER A 107 -5.86 0.73 -4.82
N SER A 108 -5.76 -0.16 -5.80
CA SER A 108 -4.54 -0.92 -6.05
C SER A 108 -3.41 -0.03 -6.58
N PHE A 109 -3.74 0.97 -7.38
CA PHE A 109 -2.81 1.99 -7.83
C PHE A 109 -2.33 2.87 -6.69
N LEU A 110 -3.27 3.39 -5.85
CA LEU A 110 -2.92 4.18 -4.66
C LEU A 110 -1.96 3.40 -3.76
N TYR A 111 -2.23 2.10 -3.56
CA TYR A 111 -1.36 1.22 -2.80
C TYR A 111 0.06 1.11 -3.40
N ARG A 112 0.21 1.16 -4.73
CA ARG A 112 1.52 1.20 -5.38
C ARG A 112 2.17 2.58 -5.32
N LEU A 113 1.37 3.64 -5.41
CA LEU A 113 1.86 5.00 -5.32
C LEU A 113 2.55 5.28 -3.99
N ILE A 114 1.98 4.81 -2.86
CA ILE A 114 2.59 4.98 -1.53
C ILE A 114 3.87 4.16 -1.34
N GLN A 115 4.12 3.16 -2.20
CA GLN A 115 5.36 2.37 -2.22
C GLN A 115 6.42 2.97 -3.15
N SER A 116 6.07 4.01 -3.92
CA SER A 116 7.00 4.64 -4.84
C SER A 116 8.15 5.33 -4.09
N ARG A 117 9.29 5.41 -4.76
CA ARG A 117 10.45 6.12 -4.23
C ARG A 117 10.14 7.58 -3.89
N GLN A 118 9.36 8.27 -4.74
CA GLN A 118 8.97 9.66 -4.51
C GLN A 118 8.15 9.80 -3.22
N PHE A 119 7.20 8.90 -2.98
CA PHE A 119 6.40 8.93 -1.74
C PHE A 119 7.28 8.64 -0.52
N ASP A 120 8.14 7.64 -0.59
CA ASP A 120 9.05 7.28 0.50
C ASP A 120 10.00 8.44 0.86
N GLU A 121 10.59 9.09 -0.13
CA GLU A 121 11.46 10.27 0.07
C GLU A 121 10.72 11.40 0.80
N VAL A 122 9.47 11.70 0.43
CA VAL A 122 8.66 12.75 1.08
C VAL A 122 8.22 12.34 2.48
N ALA A 123 7.77 11.10 2.66
CA ALA A 123 7.31 10.60 3.96
C ALA A 123 8.44 10.54 5.00
N ASN A 124 9.68 10.36 4.57
CA ASN A 124 10.86 10.31 5.43
C ASN A 124 11.55 11.67 5.65
N GLN A 125 11.01 12.78 5.13
CA GLN A 125 11.62 14.11 5.29
C GLN A 125 11.62 14.65 6.73
N SER A 126 10.84 14.07 7.65
CA SER A 126 10.86 14.48 9.06
C SER A 126 12.14 14.01 9.74
N THR A 127 13.22 14.79 9.58
CA THR A 127 14.54 14.50 10.13
C THR A 127 14.70 15.07 11.55
N GLY A 128 15.54 14.42 12.36
CA GLY A 128 16.03 14.95 13.63
C GLY A 128 15.29 14.48 14.89
N THR A 129 14.29 13.61 14.79
CA THR A 129 13.62 13.02 15.94
C THR A 129 13.99 11.55 16.13
N LYS A 130 14.05 11.10 17.40
CA LYS A 130 14.26 9.69 17.73
C LYS A 130 13.14 8.77 17.22
N MET A 131 11.95 9.36 16.98
CA MET A 131 10.75 8.66 16.46
C MET A 131 10.12 9.48 15.34
N PRO A 132 10.70 9.44 14.10
CA PRO A 132 10.20 10.22 12.99
C PRO A 132 8.78 9.77 12.60
N ARG A 133 7.97 10.74 12.21
CA ARG A 133 6.62 10.53 11.68
C ARG A 133 6.48 11.22 10.35
N ALA A 134 5.84 10.57 9.41
CA ALA A 134 5.46 11.22 8.16
C ALA A 134 4.54 12.41 8.44
N ASP A 135 4.80 13.55 7.82
CA ASP A 135 4.00 14.77 7.94
C ASP A 135 2.93 14.82 6.85
N TRP A 136 1.66 14.75 7.28
CA TRP A 136 0.54 14.83 6.35
C TRP A 136 0.51 16.16 5.58
N LYS A 137 0.88 17.28 6.20
CA LYS A 137 0.87 18.59 5.55
C LYS A 137 1.83 18.63 4.37
N LEU A 138 2.96 17.93 4.50
CA LEU A 138 3.95 17.81 3.44
C LEU A 138 3.49 16.84 2.36
N VAL A 139 3.12 15.62 2.76
CA VAL A 139 2.71 14.56 1.82
C VAL A 139 1.47 14.99 1.02
N SER A 140 0.45 15.56 1.66
CA SER A 140 -0.80 15.95 1.00
C SER A 140 -0.60 16.99 -0.12
N LYS A 141 0.40 17.86 0.01
CA LYS A 141 0.72 18.91 -0.98
C LYS A 141 1.69 18.47 -2.06
N THR A 142 2.31 17.33 -1.89
CA THR A 142 3.25 16.80 -2.88
C THR A 142 2.49 16.40 -4.16
N VAL A 143 3.05 16.79 -5.30
CA VAL A 143 2.49 16.51 -6.62
C VAL A 143 3.06 15.20 -7.14
N PHE A 144 2.18 14.32 -7.58
CA PHE A 144 2.52 13.03 -8.20
C PHE A 144 2.04 13.02 -9.65
N SER A 145 2.78 12.35 -10.50
CA SER A 145 2.38 12.06 -11.87
C SER A 145 1.60 10.74 -11.86
N ILE A 146 0.35 10.76 -12.32
CA ILE A 146 -0.55 9.61 -12.33
C ILE A 146 -1.25 9.48 -13.68
N PRO A 147 -1.63 8.26 -14.13
CA PRO A 147 -2.53 8.11 -15.27
C PRO A 147 -3.87 8.79 -15.00
N SER A 148 -4.38 9.56 -15.95
CA SER A 148 -5.72 10.18 -15.84
C SER A 148 -6.86 9.16 -15.95
N ASN A 149 -6.59 7.98 -16.53
CA ASN A 149 -7.57 6.93 -16.72
C ASN A 149 -7.52 5.92 -15.56
N ILE A 150 -8.65 5.77 -14.84
CA ILE A 150 -8.80 4.83 -13.71
C ILE A 150 -8.57 3.36 -14.16
N SER A 151 -8.97 2.98 -15.37
CA SER A 151 -8.73 1.62 -15.88
C SER A 151 -7.24 1.34 -16.10
N GLU A 152 -6.46 2.34 -16.51
CA GLU A 152 -5.01 2.21 -16.61
C GLU A 152 -4.38 2.09 -15.21
N GLN A 153 -4.83 2.90 -14.24
CA GLN A 153 -4.40 2.79 -12.85
C GLN A 153 -4.66 1.37 -12.30
N ALA A 154 -5.88 0.83 -12.49
CA ALA A 154 -6.23 -0.53 -12.07
C ALA A 154 -5.36 -1.59 -12.75
N THR A 155 -5.04 -1.41 -14.04
CA THR A 155 -4.14 -2.30 -14.78
C THR A 155 -2.74 -2.30 -14.18
N ILE A 156 -2.19 -1.12 -13.87
CA ILE A 156 -0.88 -0.98 -13.21
C ILE A 156 -0.90 -1.67 -11.83
N GLY A 157 -1.92 -1.40 -11.01
CA GLY A 157 -2.05 -2.00 -9.68
C GLY A 157 -2.12 -3.52 -9.72
N THR A 158 -2.92 -4.06 -10.65
CA THR A 158 -3.07 -5.51 -10.86
C THR A 158 -1.77 -6.15 -11.34
N TYR A 159 -1.07 -5.51 -12.28
CA TYR A 159 0.22 -5.99 -12.78
C TYR A 159 1.24 -6.15 -11.66
N PHE A 160 1.41 -5.15 -10.81
CA PHE A 160 2.31 -5.23 -9.67
C PHE A 160 1.87 -6.29 -8.64
N THR A 161 0.57 -6.47 -8.44
CA THR A 161 0.05 -7.53 -7.55
C THR A 161 0.39 -8.93 -8.07
N ALA A 162 0.31 -9.12 -9.38
CA ALA A 162 0.73 -10.36 -10.02
C ALA A 162 2.24 -10.61 -9.86
N LEU A 163 3.06 -9.57 -10.03
CA LEU A 163 4.51 -9.66 -9.81
C LEU A 163 4.85 -10.04 -8.36
N ASP A 164 4.23 -9.43 -7.36
CA ASP A 164 4.43 -9.77 -5.94
C ASP A 164 4.06 -11.24 -5.66
N SER A 165 3.00 -11.72 -6.29
CA SER A 165 2.58 -13.11 -6.18
C SER A 165 3.63 -14.08 -6.77
N LEU A 166 4.18 -13.76 -7.93
CA LEU A 166 5.24 -14.54 -8.57
C LEU A 166 6.53 -14.55 -7.73
N ILE A 167 6.95 -13.39 -7.23
CA ILE A 167 8.12 -13.26 -6.34
C ILE A 167 7.94 -14.15 -5.11
N THR A 168 6.76 -14.11 -4.50
CA THR A 168 6.44 -14.92 -3.31
C THR A 168 6.49 -16.42 -3.59
N LEU A 169 5.91 -16.86 -4.69
CA LEU A 169 5.94 -18.27 -5.09
C LEU A 169 7.37 -18.74 -5.33
N HIS A 170 8.17 -17.89 -5.98
CA HIS A 170 9.58 -18.20 -6.23
C HIS A 170 10.37 -18.30 -4.93
N GLN A 171 10.21 -17.36 -3.99
CA GLN A 171 10.86 -17.40 -2.68
C GLN A 171 10.50 -18.64 -1.88
N ARG A 172 9.20 -19.03 -1.85
CA ARG A 172 8.76 -20.28 -1.20
C ARG A 172 9.42 -21.51 -1.80
N LYS A 173 9.55 -21.55 -3.13
CA LYS A 173 10.20 -22.65 -3.84
C LYS A 173 11.70 -22.73 -3.50
N CYS A 174 12.40 -21.60 -3.47
CA CYS A 174 13.82 -21.55 -3.08
C CYS A 174 14.03 -22.02 -1.64
N ASN A 175 13.25 -21.52 -0.70
CA ASN A 175 13.33 -21.91 0.71
C ASN A 175 13.06 -23.43 0.91
N HIS A 176 12.12 -23.99 0.15
CA HIS A 176 11.85 -25.42 0.19
C HIS A 176 13.02 -26.25 -0.34
N ILE A 177 13.66 -25.82 -1.41
CA ILE A 177 14.85 -26.49 -1.97
C ILE A 177 16.02 -26.44 -0.98
N GLU A 178 16.26 -25.29 -0.33
CA GLU A 178 17.29 -25.17 0.69
C GLU A 178 17.03 -26.07 1.90
N PHE A 179 15.79 -26.13 2.36
CA PHE A 179 15.38 -27.03 3.45
C PHE A 179 15.64 -28.52 3.09
N LEU A 180 15.36 -28.94 1.87
CA LEU A 180 15.64 -30.32 1.42
C LEU A 180 17.13 -30.59 1.30
N ARG A 181 17.94 -29.61 0.89
CA ARG A 181 19.39 -29.73 0.81
C ARG A 181 20.03 -29.89 2.21
N THR A 182 19.59 -29.09 3.18
CA THR A 182 20.11 -29.18 4.57
C THR A 182 19.77 -30.50 5.24
N ARG A 183 18.60 -31.07 4.99
CA ARG A 183 18.24 -32.41 5.50
C ARG A 183 19.09 -33.53 4.91
N ARG A 184 19.50 -33.40 3.64
CA ARG A 184 20.29 -34.41 2.93
C ARG A 184 21.77 -34.44 3.37
N ILE A 185 22.25 -33.36 3.99
CA ILE A 185 23.63 -33.24 4.51
C ILE A 185 23.71 -33.75 5.97
N ALA A 186 22.58 -33.79 6.69
CA ALA A 186 22.49 -34.18 8.09
C ALA A 186 22.14 -35.71 8.28
N SER A 187 21.95 -36.43 7.20
CA SER A 187 21.77 -37.91 7.17
C SER A 187 22.99 -38.60 6.58
#